data_b0fecd706a1751cb1ed62a114ba845c7
#
_entry.id   b0fecd706a1751cb1ed62a114ba845c7
#
_cell.length_a   1.000
_cell.length_b   1.000
_cell.length_c   1.000
_cell.angle_alpha   90.00
_cell.angle_beta   90.00
_cell.angle_gamma   90.00
#
_symmetry.space_group_name_H-M   'P 1'
#
loop_
_entity.id
_entity.type
_entity.pdbx_description
1 polymer ?
#
loop_
_entity_poly.entity_id
_entity_poly.type
_entity_poly.pdbx_seq_one_letter_code
_entity_poly.pdbx_strand_id
1 'polypeptide(L)'
;MEDVNFKTFAENNFPEWGTFLNEQIADKQVPEKSIAMWWLGCMGVWIKTHEGTNVAIDMWNGTGKHTHGDGKMRKGHQMMRMTGGEALQPNLRNKPYVIDPFALRDLDALCVTHTHHDHLDIYTAACVNKYCPDAKFIGPQGVVDEWIEWGVPKEKTIVVKPGDEVKVGAVTIKAMEAFDRTEFVTEDDPNKKLAGTMPIEMAKVAVNYLVKTSGGNVYHSGDSHYSNTYVKHGNENEIDVTLCAYGENPRGITDKLDDSQVLRMGEALKTKVIIPMHYDIWTNFYSDPKDILALWDRKKYRLQYKFKPYIWQVGGEFDYPQDKDNFEYMYDRGFHDAFKNDPDLPFPEML
;
A
#
# COMPACT_ATOMS: atom_id res chain seq x y z
N MET A 1 15.35 -4.99 -17.52
CA MET A 1 14.19 -5.90 -17.38
C MET A 1 14.38 -7.31 -17.96
N GLU A 2 15.48 -7.61 -18.66
CA GLU A 2 15.69 -8.95 -19.28
C GLU A 2 15.73 -10.09 -18.25
N ASP A 3 16.22 -9.83 -17.03
CA ASP A 3 16.31 -10.83 -15.96
C ASP A 3 15.02 -10.96 -15.11
N VAL A 4 14.01 -10.15 -15.38
CA VAL A 4 12.73 -10.21 -14.66
C VAL A 4 11.82 -11.21 -15.38
N ASN A 5 11.71 -12.41 -14.83
CA ASN A 5 10.88 -13.49 -15.37
C ASN A 5 10.35 -14.38 -14.25
N PHE A 6 9.39 -15.25 -14.56
CA PHE A 6 8.74 -16.11 -13.57
C PHE A 6 9.74 -16.99 -12.80
N LYS A 7 10.80 -17.49 -13.48
CA LYS A 7 11.79 -18.34 -12.84
C LYS A 7 12.53 -17.57 -11.74
N THR A 8 13.05 -16.37 -12.05
CA THR A 8 13.76 -15.54 -11.06
C THR A 8 12.83 -15.06 -9.96
N PHE A 9 11.54 -14.83 -10.25
CA PHE A 9 10.54 -14.56 -9.24
C PHE A 9 10.30 -15.77 -8.34
N ALA A 10 10.03 -16.95 -8.88
CA ALA A 10 9.73 -18.17 -8.14
C ALA A 10 10.91 -18.67 -7.29
N GLU A 11 12.16 -18.47 -7.74
CA GLU A 11 13.35 -18.81 -6.96
C GLU A 11 13.50 -17.99 -5.67
N ASN A 12 12.90 -16.79 -5.63
CA ASN A 12 13.03 -15.86 -4.52
C ASN A 12 11.72 -15.68 -3.73
N ASN A 13 10.61 -16.07 -4.30
CA ASN A 13 9.27 -15.78 -3.76
C ASN A 13 8.41 -17.02 -3.84
N PHE A 14 7.85 -17.39 -2.73
CA PHE A 14 6.90 -18.49 -2.68
C PHE A 14 5.62 -18.02 -1.97
N PRO A 15 4.42 -18.22 -2.54
CA PRO A 15 3.19 -17.82 -1.89
C PRO A 15 2.93 -18.72 -0.69
N GLU A 16 2.88 -18.14 0.50
CA GLU A 16 2.59 -18.88 1.74
C GLU A 16 1.18 -19.48 1.74
N TRP A 17 0.31 -18.97 0.90
CA TRP A 17 -1.10 -19.37 0.81
C TRP A 17 -1.35 -20.49 -0.20
N GLY A 18 -0.37 -20.85 -1.00
CA GLY A 18 -0.52 -21.83 -2.08
C GLY A 18 -1.34 -21.36 -3.29
N THR A 19 -2.05 -20.24 -3.19
CA THR A 19 -2.83 -19.62 -4.28
C THR A 19 -2.65 -18.12 -4.31
N PHE A 20 -2.91 -17.52 -5.48
CA PHE A 20 -2.89 -16.07 -5.65
C PHE A 20 -4.31 -15.50 -5.85
N LEU A 21 -4.49 -14.22 -5.54
CA LEU A 21 -5.77 -13.52 -5.65
C LEU A 21 -6.20 -13.21 -7.09
N ASN A 22 -5.34 -13.44 -8.09
CA ASN A 22 -5.57 -13.04 -9.47
C ASN A 22 -6.95 -13.46 -10.00
N GLU A 23 -7.34 -14.73 -9.80
CA GLU A 23 -8.65 -15.24 -10.23
C GLU A 23 -9.79 -14.61 -9.43
N GLN A 24 -9.63 -14.48 -8.12
CA GLN A 24 -10.65 -13.86 -7.26
C GLN A 24 -10.94 -12.43 -7.68
N ILE A 25 -9.88 -11.64 -7.95
CA ILE A 25 -10.01 -10.26 -8.42
C ILE A 25 -10.69 -10.22 -9.80
N ALA A 26 -10.28 -11.11 -10.72
CA ALA A 26 -10.84 -11.16 -12.05
C ALA A 26 -12.35 -11.48 -12.03
N ASP A 27 -12.74 -12.48 -11.24
CA ASP A 27 -14.12 -12.99 -11.18
C ASP A 27 -15.06 -12.13 -10.34
N LYS A 28 -14.53 -11.26 -9.47
CA LYS A 28 -15.36 -10.42 -8.60
C LYS A 28 -16.31 -9.53 -9.38
N GLN A 29 -17.59 -9.71 -9.13
CA GLN A 29 -18.64 -8.80 -9.59
C GLN A 29 -18.91 -7.75 -8.52
N VAL A 30 -18.51 -6.52 -8.77
CA VAL A 30 -18.69 -5.40 -7.83
C VAL A 30 -20.13 -4.86 -8.00
N PRO A 31 -20.93 -4.75 -6.92
CA PRO A 31 -22.26 -4.16 -6.99
C PRO A 31 -22.24 -2.68 -7.41
N GLU A 32 -23.33 -2.19 -7.97
CA GLU A 32 -23.49 -0.75 -8.22
C GLU A 32 -23.27 0.09 -6.95
N LYS A 33 -22.66 1.26 -7.12
CA LYS A 33 -22.34 2.18 -6.03
C LYS A 33 -21.43 1.56 -4.95
N SER A 34 -20.60 0.62 -5.37
CA SER A 34 -19.64 -0.06 -4.51
C SER A 34 -18.26 -0.11 -5.16
N ILE A 35 -17.25 -0.39 -4.35
CA ILE A 35 -15.91 -0.77 -4.77
C ILE A 35 -15.47 -1.98 -3.99
N ALA A 36 -14.66 -2.83 -4.61
CA ALA A 36 -13.97 -3.92 -3.94
C ALA A 36 -12.47 -3.60 -3.88
N MET A 37 -11.84 -3.89 -2.76
CA MET A 37 -10.42 -3.67 -2.54
C MET A 37 -9.77 -4.90 -1.95
N TRP A 38 -8.48 -5.13 -2.29
CA TRP A 38 -7.65 -6.21 -1.72
C TRP A 38 -6.33 -5.64 -1.24
N TRP A 39 -5.94 -6.00 -0.02
CA TRP A 39 -4.63 -5.63 0.50
C TRP A 39 -3.55 -6.58 -0.02
N LEU A 40 -2.59 -6.03 -0.75
CA LEU A 40 -1.54 -6.80 -1.42
C LEU A 40 -0.24 -6.92 -0.60
N GLY A 41 -0.23 -6.34 0.59
CA GLY A 41 0.95 -6.21 1.46
C GLY A 41 1.60 -4.84 1.37
N CYS A 42 2.36 -4.43 2.39
CA CYS A 42 2.88 -3.07 2.55
C CYS A 42 1.75 -2.04 2.42
N MET A 43 1.91 -1.04 1.57
CA MET A 43 0.84 -0.14 1.16
C MET A 43 0.10 -0.60 -0.10
N GLY A 44 0.44 -1.76 -0.66
CA GLY A 44 -0.15 -2.27 -1.89
C GLY A 44 -1.64 -2.53 -1.78
N VAL A 45 -2.43 -1.93 -2.65
CA VAL A 45 -3.87 -2.14 -2.75
C VAL A 45 -4.31 -2.28 -4.19
N TRP A 46 -5.26 -3.19 -4.45
CA TRP A 46 -6.01 -3.28 -5.69
C TRP A 46 -7.42 -2.76 -5.44
N ILE A 47 -7.91 -1.89 -6.32
CA ILE A 47 -9.24 -1.30 -6.28
C ILE A 47 -9.96 -1.68 -7.57
N LYS A 48 -11.14 -2.28 -7.47
CA LYS A 48 -12.02 -2.62 -8.60
C LYS A 48 -13.36 -1.91 -8.43
N THR A 49 -13.81 -1.24 -9.48
CA THR A 49 -15.11 -0.56 -9.48
C THR A 49 -16.21 -1.40 -10.11
N HIS A 50 -17.45 -1.02 -9.91
CA HIS A 50 -18.61 -1.64 -10.56
C HIS A 50 -18.50 -1.65 -12.09
N GLU A 51 -17.98 -0.57 -12.66
CA GLU A 51 -17.80 -0.42 -14.11
C GLU A 51 -16.66 -1.28 -14.68
N GLY A 52 -15.96 -2.02 -13.81
CA GLY A 52 -14.87 -2.91 -14.19
C GLY A 52 -13.49 -2.24 -14.26
N THR A 53 -13.36 -0.97 -13.87
CA THR A 53 -12.05 -0.31 -13.82
C THR A 53 -11.22 -0.84 -12.66
N ASN A 54 -9.98 -1.22 -12.94
CA ASN A 54 -9.02 -1.78 -12.01
C ASN A 54 -7.81 -0.84 -11.83
N VAL A 55 -7.53 -0.45 -10.60
CA VAL A 55 -6.39 0.39 -10.24
C VAL A 55 -5.59 -0.29 -9.14
N ALA A 56 -4.27 -0.42 -9.31
CA ALA A 56 -3.38 -0.83 -8.25
C ALA A 56 -2.53 0.36 -7.78
N ILE A 57 -2.34 0.49 -6.47
CA ILE A 57 -1.47 1.50 -5.88
C ILE A 57 -0.40 0.79 -5.06
N ASP A 58 0.87 1.18 -5.21
CA ASP A 58 2.02 0.66 -4.46
C ASP A 58 2.11 -0.88 -4.43
N MET A 59 1.74 -1.54 -5.53
CA MET A 59 1.81 -2.99 -5.65
C MET A 59 3.27 -3.45 -5.65
N TRP A 60 3.64 -4.18 -4.59
CA TRP A 60 5.01 -4.61 -4.37
C TRP A 60 5.13 -6.13 -4.35
N ASN A 61 5.95 -6.68 -5.25
CA ASN A 61 6.24 -8.11 -5.39
C ASN A 61 7.72 -8.45 -5.11
N GLY A 62 8.47 -7.50 -4.53
CA GLY A 62 9.86 -7.70 -4.16
C GLY A 62 10.04 -8.49 -2.86
N THR A 63 11.22 -9.07 -2.67
CA THR A 63 11.59 -9.85 -1.48
C THR A 63 12.12 -8.99 -0.33
N GLY A 64 12.37 -7.71 -0.55
CA GLY A 64 13.14 -6.86 0.33
C GLY A 64 14.65 -6.86 0.08
N LYS A 65 15.21 -7.91 -0.49
CA LYS A 65 16.65 -7.96 -0.81
C LYS A 65 17.08 -6.86 -1.78
N HIS A 66 16.23 -6.52 -2.71
CA HIS A 66 16.51 -5.50 -3.72
C HIS A 66 16.41 -4.07 -3.16
N THR A 67 15.64 -3.86 -2.08
CA THR A 67 15.51 -2.56 -1.42
C THR A 67 16.84 -2.06 -0.89
N HIS A 68 17.64 -2.96 -0.30
CA HIS A 68 18.93 -2.65 0.32
C HIS A 68 20.06 -3.58 -0.15
N GLY A 69 20.04 -3.99 -1.41
CA GLY A 69 21.05 -4.84 -2.03
C GLY A 69 21.10 -6.25 -1.43
N ASP A 70 21.84 -6.44 -0.36
CA ASP A 70 22.02 -7.75 0.31
C ASP A 70 20.92 -8.06 1.35
N GLY A 71 19.83 -7.31 1.37
CA GLY A 71 18.75 -7.47 2.33
C GLY A 71 19.04 -6.91 3.72
N LYS A 72 20.01 -5.99 3.82
CA LYS A 72 20.39 -5.36 5.08
C LYS A 72 20.28 -3.85 4.98
N MET A 73 19.97 -3.21 6.10
CA MET A 73 20.03 -1.75 6.16
C MET A 73 21.44 -1.26 5.94
N ARG A 74 21.60 -0.22 5.14
CA ARG A 74 22.91 0.41 4.92
C ARG A 74 23.31 1.23 6.12
N LYS A 75 24.61 1.25 6.39
CA LYS A 75 25.20 2.18 7.36
C LYS A 75 24.84 3.61 6.90
N GLY A 76 24.22 4.38 7.74
CA GLY A 76 23.72 5.72 7.39
C GLY A 76 22.26 5.80 7.03
N HIS A 77 21.57 4.67 6.85
CA HIS A 77 20.12 4.66 6.76
C HIS A 77 19.50 5.37 7.99
N GLN A 78 18.37 6.05 7.77
CA GLN A 78 17.71 6.81 8.84
C GLN A 78 17.53 5.98 10.12
N MET A 79 17.08 4.75 10.00
CA MET A 79 16.83 3.88 11.14
C MET A 79 18.11 3.54 11.92
N MET A 80 19.21 3.32 11.21
CA MET A 80 20.52 3.09 11.85
C MET A 80 20.96 4.30 12.67
N ARG A 81 20.66 5.51 12.21
CA ARG A 81 20.98 6.75 12.95
C ARG A 81 20.07 6.96 14.15
N MET A 82 18.77 6.72 13.98
CA MET A 82 17.78 6.91 15.04
C MET A 82 18.00 5.93 16.19
N THR A 83 18.43 4.72 15.90
CA THR A 83 18.68 3.68 16.91
C THR A 83 20.08 3.78 17.53
N GLY A 84 20.98 4.60 16.97
CA GLY A 84 22.38 4.60 17.36
C GLY A 84 23.11 3.28 17.07
N GLY A 85 22.47 2.37 16.34
CA GLY A 85 22.98 1.05 16.02
C GLY A 85 23.95 1.06 14.85
N GLU A 86 25.02 0.31 14.95
CA GLU A 86 25.92 0.00 13.83
C GLU A 86 25.63 -1.39 13.21
N ALA A 87 24.81 -2.21 13.88
CA ALA A 87 24.46 -3.54 13.41
C ALA A 87 23.53 -3.45 12.19
N LEU A 88 23.92 -4.14 11.13
CA LEU A 88 23.06 -4.30 9.96
C LEU A 88 21.87 -5.18 10.33
N GLN A 89 20.67 -4.69 10.14
CA GLN A 89 19.46 -5.44 10.37
C GLN A 89 18.96 -6.06 9.07
N PRO A 90 18.41 -7.28 9.08
CA PRO A 90 17.78 -7.84 7.91
C PRO A 90 16.54 -7.01 7.58
N ASN A 91 16.41 -6.64 6.30
CA ASN A 91 15.25 -5.97 5.76
C ASN A 91 14.57 -6.92 4.76
N LEU A 92 13.91 -7.93 5.28
CA LEU A 92 13.26 -8.98 4.53
C LEU A 92 11.75 -8.85 4.66
N ARG A 93 11.04 -9.11 3.56
CA ARG A 93 9.59 -9.15 3.55
C ARG A 93 9.06 -10.20 4.55
N ASN A 94 8.10 -9.82 5.36
CA ASN A 94 7.48 -10.66 6.38
C ASN A 94 6.02 -11.06 6.03
N LYS A 95 5.49 -10.54 4.93
CA LYS A 95 4.12 -10.85 4.50
C LYS A 95 4.12 -11.75 3.26
N PRO A 96 3.11 -12.60 3.11
CA PRO A 96 3.00 -13.47 1.96
C PRO A 96 2.82 -12.69 0.66
N TYR A 97 3.16 -13.33 -0.44
CA TYR A 97 2.80 -12.87 -1.77
C TYR A 97 1.39 -13.34 -2.07
N VAL A 98 0.52 -12.41 -2.42
CA VAL A 98 -0.90 -12.70 -2.66
C VAL A 98 -1.30 -12.47 -4.12
N ILE A 99 -0.41 -11.86 -4.92
CA ILE A 99 -0.56 -11.67 -6.36
C ILE A 99 0.57 -12.42 -7.08
N ASP A 100 0.23 -13.15 -8.13
CA ASP A 100 1.20 -13.58 -9.13
C ASP A 100 1.34 -12.46 -10.17
N PRO A 101 2.45 -11.72 -10.22
CA PRO A 101 2.62 -10.63 -11.18
C PRO A 101 2.68 -11.12 -12.62
N PHE A 102 3.02 -12.39 -12.86
CA PHE A 102 3.08 -12.99 -14.20
C PHE A 102 1.71 -13.47 -14.72
N ALA A 103 0.70 -13.48 -13.86
CA ALA A 103 -0.70 -13.77 -14.20
C ALA A 103 -1.59 -12.54 -14.13
N LEU A 104 -1.00 -11.34 -14.14
CA LEU A 104 -1.76 -10.09 -14.15
C LEU A 104 -2.57 -9.93 -15.45
N ARG A 105 -3.78 -9.40 -15.30
CA ARG A 105 -4.67 -9.01 -16.39
C ARG A 105 -5.62 -7.93 -15.93
N ASP A 106 -6.21 -7.23 -16.87
CA ASP A 106 -7.30 -6.27 -16.64
C ASP A 106 -6.94 -5.09 -15.73
N LEU A 107 -5.65 -4.78 -15.55
CA LEU A 107 -5.21 -3.60 -14.82
C LEU A 107 -5.22 -2.38 -15.75
N ASP A 108 -5.95 -1.33 -15.38
CA ASP A 108 -6.06 -0.08 -16.14
C ASP A 108 -5.01 0.96 -15.72
N ALA A 109 -4.61 0.95 -14.44
CA ALA A 109 -3.55 1.82 -13.95
C ALA A 109 -2.74 1.20 -12.81
N LEU A 110 -1.42 1.40 -12.90
CA LEU A 110 -0.48 1.23 -11.80
C LEU A 110 -0.08 2.62 -11.29
N CYS A 111 -0.43 2.92 -10.03
CA CYS A 111 -0.03 4.14 -9.35
C CYS A 111 1.06 3.81 -8.33
N VAL A 112 2.07 4.66 -8.23
CA VAL A 112 3.09 4.55 -7.19
C VAL A 112 3.25 5.90 -6.50
N THR A 113 3.28 5.87 -5.16
CA THR A 113 3.30 7.09 -4.36
C THR A 113 4.68 7.72 -4.27
N HIS A 114 5.75 6.93 -4.20
CA HIS A 114 7.12 7.40 -4.05
C HIS A 114 8.15 6.35 -4.49
N THR A 115 9.45 6.67 -4.38
CA THR A 115 10.54 5.89 -4.99
C THR A 115 11.08 4.74 -4.14
N HIS A 116 10.64 4.54 -2.91
CA HIS A 116 11.09 3.39 -2.13
C HIS A 116 10.67 2.05 -2.75
N HIS A 117 11.58 1.07 -2.71
CA HIS A 117 11.42 -0.20 -3.44
C HIS A 117 10.38 -1.17 -2.84
N ASP A 118 9.82 -0.87 -1.68
CA ASP A 118 8.65 -1.55 -1.14
C ASP A 118 7.31 -0.95 -1.62
N HIS A 119 7.39 0.05 -2.51
CA HIS A 119 6.28 0.67 -3.23
C HIS A 119 6.53 0.65 -4.75
N LEU A 120 7.74 1.02 -5.17
CA LEU A 120 8.19 1.02 -6.56
C LEU A 120 8.99 -0.25 -6.85
N ASP A 121 8.38 -1.18 -7.57
CA ASP A 121 8.92 -2.53 -7.77
C ASP A 121 9.12 -2.88 -9.24
N ILE A 122 10.32 -3.35 -9.58
CA ILE A 122 10.69 -3.69 -10.95
C ILE A 122 9.94 -4.93 -11.48
N TYR A 123 9.63 -5.93 -10.64
CA TYR A 123 8.84 -7.10 -11.07
C TYR A 123 7.43 -6.67 -11.44
N THR A 124 6.81 -5.84 -10.60
CA THR A 124 5.50 -5.28 -10.87
C THR A 124 5.50 -4.46 -12.16
N ALA A 125 6.44 -3.53 -12.31
CA ALA A 125 6.53 -2.68 -13.50
C ALA A 125 6.72 -3.50 -14.78
N ALA A 126 7.62 -4.50 -14.76
CA ALA A 126 7.86 -5.37 -15.90
C ALA A 126 6.63 -6.18 -16.29
N CYS A 127 5.94 -6.76 -15.30
CA CYS A 127 4.78 -7.60 -15.53
C CYS A 127 3.57 -6.81 -15.99
N VAL A 128 3.30 -5.65 -15.37
CA VAL A 128 2.23 -4.74 -15.82
C VAL A 128 2.49 -4.27 -17.25
N ASN A 129 3.72 -3.85 -17.57
CA ASN A 129 4.06 -3.41 -18.92
C ASN A 129 3.84 -4.50 -19.97
N LYS A 130 4.07 -5.76 -19.61
CA LYS A 130 3.97 -6.92 -20.51
C LYS A 130 2.56 -7.48 -20.62
N TYR A 131 1.86 -7.65 -19.50
CA TYR A 131 0.60 -8.38 -19.43
C TYR A 131 -0.64 -7.49 -19.40
N CYS A 132 -0.45 -6.20 -19.07
CA CYS A 132 -1.49 -5.18 -19.12
C CYS A 132 -1.05 -4.03 -20.06
N PRO A 133 -1.02 -4.28 -21.39
CA PRO A 133 -0.38 -3.36 -22.35
C PRO A 133 -1.02 -1.98 -22.40
N ASP A 134 -2.29 -1.85 -22.03
CA ASP A 134 -3.04 -0.59 -22.04
C ASP A 134 -2.98 0.17 -20.70
N ALA A 135 -2.39 -0.46 -19.67
CA ALA A 135 -2.28 0.14 -18.35
C ALA A 135 -1.46 1.43 -18.36
N LYS A 136 -1.93 2.42 -17.59
CA LYS A 136 -1.20 3.67 -17.34
C LYS A 136 -0.31 3.54 -16.11
N PHE A 137 0.88 4.11 -16.17
CA PHE A 137 1.84 4.19 -15.09
C PHE A 137 1.81 5.62 -14.55
N ILE A 138 1.30 5.81 -13.33
CA ILE A 138 1.03 7.14 -12.76
C ILE A 138 1.87 7.32 -11.50
N GLY A 139 2.74 8.33 -11.49
CA GLY A 139 3.62 8.61 -10.35
C GLY A 139 4.19 10.01 -10.33
N PRO A 140 4.84 10.43 -9.23
CA PRO A 140 5.65 11.64 -9.23
C PRO A 140 6.86 11.49 -10.16
N GLN A 141 7.55 12.59 -10.42
CA GLN A 141 8.65 12.62 -11.40
C GLN A 141 9.70 11.55 -11.14
N GLY A 142 10.15 11.38 -9.88
CA GLY A 142 11.17 10.39 -9.53
C GLY A 142 10.75 8.97 -9.85
N VAL A 143 9.50 8.60 -9.59
CA VAL A 143 8.94 7.28 -9.91
C VAL A 143 8.90 7.06 -11.43
N VAL A 144 8.49 8.06 -12.18
CA VAL A 144 8.41 7.97 -13.65
C VAL A 144 9.80 7.87 -14.26
N ASP A 145 10.78 8.57 -13.73
CA ASP A 145 12.17 8.49 -14.20
C ASP A 145 12.73 7.07 -14.02
N GLU A 146 12.50 6.44 -12.87
CA GLU A 146 12.88 5.04 -12.59
C GLU A 146 12.18 4.05 -13.57
N TRP A 147 10.88 4.20 -13.79
CA TRP A 147 10.16 3.35 -14.74
C TRP A 147 10.73 3.46 -16.16
N ILE A 148 11.06 4.67 -16.60
CA ILE A 148 11.66 4.91 -17.93
C ILE A 148 13.06 4.27 -17.99
N GLU A 149 13.86 4.40 -16.92
CA GLU A 149 15.17 3.76 -16.82
C GLU A 149 15.05 2.23 -16.88
N TRP A 150 14.04 1.64 -16.28
CA TRP A 150 13.75 0.21 -16.36
C TRP A 150 13.20 -0.22 -17.72
N GLY A 151 12.84 0.71 -18.61
CA GLY A 151 12.36 0.45 -19.96
C GLY A 151 10.83 0.41 -20.11
N VAL A 152 10.08 0.98 -19.19
CA VAL A 152 8.65 1.25 -19.40
C VAL A 152 8.53 2.34 -20.48
N PRO A 153 7.72 2.15 -21.55
CA PRO A 153 7.54 3.13 -22.59
C PRO A 153 7.00 4.47 -22.05
N LYS A 154 7.64 5.56 -22.45
CA LYS A 154 7.30 6.91 -21.96
C LYS A 154 5.84 7.28 -22.22
N GLU A 155 5.26 6.82 -23.31
CA GLU A 155 3.85 7.05 -23.67
C GLU A 155 2.84 6.41 -22.75
N LYS A 156 3.27 5.44 -21.95
CA LYS A 156 2.46 4.80 -20.91
C LYS A 156 2.55 5.53 -19.57
N THR A 157 3.58 6.38 -19.37
CA THR A 157 3.84 7.02 -18.10
C THR A 157 3.15 8.39 -18.01
N ILE A 158 2.68 8.73 -16.83
CA ILE A 158 2.05 10.02 -16.52
C ILE A 158 2.68 10.56 -15.25
N VAL A 159 3.41 11.67 -15.39
CA VAL A 159 3.94 12.41 -14.24
C VAL A 159 2.81 13.21 -13.61
N VAL A 160 2.65 13.09 -12.30
CA VAL A 160 1.69 13.87 -11.53
C VAL A 160 2.36 14.61 -10.37
N LYS A 161 1.78 15.74 -10.00
CA LYS A 161 2.10 16.54 -8.82
C LYS A 161 0.81 16.90 -8.09
N PRO A 162 0.88 17.33 -6.83
CA PRO A 162 -0.31 17.69 -6.06
C PRO A 162 -1.25 18.64 -6.81
N GLY A 163 -2.52 18.26 -6.88
CA GLY A 163 -3.57 18.96 -7.61
C GLY A 163 -3.89 18.41 -9.00
N ASP A 164 -3.00 17.63 -9.60
CA ASP A 164 -3.26 16.99 -10.89
C ASP A 164 -4.30 15.87 -10.77
N GLU A 165 -5.15 15.75 -11.79
CA GLU A 165 -6.17 14.68 -11.88
C GLU A 165 -5.98 13.91 -13.20
N VAL A 166 -5.99 12.58 -13.10
CA VAL A 166 -5.89 11.66 -14.24
C VAL A 166 -7.15 10.80 -14.29
N LYS A 167 -7.82 10.79 -15.43
CA LYS A 167 -8.98 9.91 -15.64
C LYS A 167 -8.52 8.58 -16.24
N VAL A 168 -8.95 7.48 -15.61
CA VAL A 168 -8.70 6.10 -16.05
C VAL A 168 -10.01 5.34 -15.98
N GLY A 169 -10.56 4.92 -17.12
CA GLY A 169 -11.86 4.28 -17.15
C GLY A 169 -12.94 5.10 -16.44
N ALA A 170 -13.57 4.52 -15.44
CA ALA A 170 -14.61 5.14 -14.62
C ALA A 170 -14.07 5.92 -13.40
N VAL A 171 -12.76 5.87 -13.11
CA VAL A 171 -12.17 6.53 -11.95
C VAL A 171 -11.44 7.81 -12.31
N THR A 172 -11.33 8.72 -11.34
CA THR A 172 -10.45 9.88 -11.38
C THR A 172 -9.42 9.77 -10.26
N ILE A 173 -8.14 9.74 -10.61
CA ILE A 173 -7.01 9.66 -9.69
C ILE A 173 -6.47 11.06 -9.51
N LYS A 174 -6.59 11.61 -8.29
CA LYS A 174 -6.07 12.93 -7.92
C LYS A 174 -4.81 12.78 -7.09
N ALA A 175 -3.73 13.41 -7.53
CA ALA A 175 -2.52 13.52 -6.72
C ALA A 175 -2.71 14.57 -5.63
N MET A 176 -2.32 14.22 -4.40
CA MET A 176 -2.46 15.04 -3.20
C MET A 176 -1.07 15.31 -2.60
N GLU A 177 -0.95 16.37 -1.79
CA GLU A 177 0.29 16.66 -1.08
C GLU A 177 0.68 15.51 -0.15
N ALA A 178 1.92 15.03 -0.27
CA ALA A 178 2.55 14.06 0.61
C ALA A 178 3.47 14.73 1.61
N PHE A 179 3.73 14.05 2.73
CA PHE A 179 4.75 14.43 3.69
C PHE A 179 5.50 13.18 4.17
N ASP A 180 6.37 12.68 3.33
CA ASP A 180 7.22 11.54 3.65
C ASP A 180 8.60 12.00 4.10
N ARG A 181 8.87 11.85 5.41
CA ARG A 181 10.16 12.24 5.98
C ARG A 181 11.27 11.27 5.60
N THR A 182 10.95 10.04 5.24
CA THR A 182 11.93 9.03 4.90
C THR A 182 12.57 9.29 3.54
N GLU A 183 11.83 9.88 2.60
CA GLU A 183 12.35 10.33 1.31
C GLU A 183 13.45 11.40 1.45
N PHE A 184 13.41 12.21 2.51
CA PHE A 184 14.46 13.22 2.75
C PHE A 184 15.79 12.65 3.23
N VAL A 185 15.82 11.40 3.65
CA VAL A 185 16.98 10.83 4.35
C VAL A 185 17.49 9.53 3.76
N THR A 186 16.74 8.92 2.84
CA THR A 186 17.17 7.73 2.12
C THR A 186 18.02 8.17 0.92
N GLU A 187 19.33 8.25 1.11
CA GLU A 187 20.27 8.45 0.02
C GLU A 187 21.05 7.15 -0.21
N ASP A 188 21.19 6.79 -1.48
CA ASP A 188 21.94 5.61 -1.91
C ASP A 188 23.47 5.81 -1.80
N ASP A 189 23.94 7.03 -1.70
CA ASP A 189 25.37 7.33 -1.59
C ASP A 189 25.84 7.35 -0.12
N PRO A 190 26.55 6.31 0.34
CA PRO A 190 27.03 6.25 1.72
C PRO A 190 28.05 7.33 2.08
N ASN A 191 28.58 8.08 1.08
CA ASN A 191 29.54 9.15 1.28
C ASN A 191 28.85 10.52 1.35
N LYS A 192 27.58 10.62 0.96
CA LYS A 192 26.84 11.86 1.13
C LYS A 192 26.47 12.07 2.61
N LYS A 193 26.78 13.24 3.13
CA LYS A 193 26.24 13.67 4.41
C LYS A 193 24.73 13.70 4.27
N LEU A 194 24.07 13.00 5.17
CA LEU A 194 22.62 12.91 5.19
C LEU A 194 22.01 14.29 5.15
N ALA A 195 21.09 14.38 4.26
CA ALA A 195 20.60 15.57 3.70
C ALA A 195 19.79 16.44 4.59
N GLY A 196 19.74 16.56 5.75
CA GLY A 196 19.03 17.66 6.45
C GLY A 196 19.29 19.06 5.87
N THR A 197 19.98 19.14 4.72
CA THR A 197 20.46 20.37 4.10
C THR A 197 19.96 20.63 2.68
N MET A 198 19.28 19.68 2.03
CA MET A 198 18.77 19.88 0.68
C MET A 198 17.28 20.14 0.72
N PRO A 199 16.77 21.23 0.17
CA PRO A 199 15.34 21.37 -0.09
C PRO A 199 14.95 20.39 -1.20
N ILE A 200 14.55 19.19 -0.80
CA ILE A 200 13.91 18.27 -1.75
C ILE A 200 12.50 18.80 -2.00
N GLU A 201 12.19 18.95 -3.26
CA GLU A 201 10.84 19.28 -3.67
C GLU A 201 9.98 18.03 -3.54
N MET A 202 9.30 17.87 -2.39
CA MET A 202 8.52 16.69 -2.05
C MET A 202 7.61 16.23 -3.19
N ALA A 203 6.98 17.15 -3.90
CA ALA A 203 6.10 16.87 -5.03
C ALA A 203 6.77 16.13 -6.21
N LYS A 204 8.12 16.13 -6.28
CA LYS A 204 8.86 15.38 -7.30
C LYS A 204 9.17 13.94 -6.89
N VAL A 205 9.18 13.67 -5.59
CA VAL A 205 9.57 12.37 -5.06
C VAL A 205 8.40 11.60 -4.46
N ALA A 206 7.40 12.30 -3.90
CA ALA A 206 6.25 11.64 -3.27
C ALA A 206 4.93 12.41 -3.48
N VAL A 207 3.85 11.66 -3.65
CA VAL A 207 2.46 12.12 -3.65
C VAL A 207 1.57 11.15 -2.88
N ASN A 208 0.48 11.63 -2.31
CA ASN A 208 -0.64 10.81 -1.88
C ASN A 208 -1.66 10.73 -3.02
N TYR A 209 -2.58 9.79 -2.97
CA TYR A 209 -3.64 9.68 -3.97
C TYR A 209 -5.03 9.76 -3.36
N LEU A 210 -5.95 10.41 -4.06
CA LEU A 210 -7.39 10.30 -3.86
C LEU A 210 -8.00 9.68 -5.12
N VAL A 211 -8.46 8.44 -5.01
CA VAL A 211 -9.15 7.72 -6.07
C VAL A 211 -10.64 7.97 -5.92
N LYS A 212 -11.22 8.71 -6.86
CA LYS A 212 -12.63 9.07 -6.88
C LYS A 212 -13.39 8.09 -7.78
N THR A 213 -14.43 7.46 -7.22
CA THR A 213 -15.27 6.49 -7.93
C THR A 213 -16.75 6.73 -7.69
N SER A 214 -17.60 6.06 -8.44
CA SER A 214 -19.05 6.06 -8.23
C SER A 214 -19.49 5.33 -6.95
N GLY A 215 -18.64 4.44 -6.42
CA GLY A 215 -18.92 3.59 -5.26
C GLY A 215 -18.29 4.04 -3.94
N GLY A 216 -17.42 5.06 -3.97
CA GLY A 216 -16.73 5.59 -2.80
C GLY A 216 -15.35 6.14 -3.17
N ASN A 217 -14.87 7.11 -2.41
CA ASN A 217 -13.59 7.75 -2.62
C ASN A 217 -12.54 7.20 -1.65
N VAL A 218 -11.41 6.74 -2.18
CA VAL A 218 -10.32 6.13 -1.41
C VAL A 218 -9.13 7.08 -1.35
N TYR A 219 -8.73 7.47 -0.15
CA TYR A 219 -7.50 8.21 0.09
C TYR A 219 -6.38 7.26 0.47
N HIS A 220 -5.26 7.32 -0.26
CA HIS A 220 -4.07 6.52 -0.02
C HIS A 220 -2.90 7.42 0.36
N SER A 221 -2.36 7.26 1.56
CA SER A 221 -1.35 8.18 2.10
C SER A 221 0.07 7.87 1.66
N GLY A 222 0.30 6.76 0.92
CA GLY A 222 1.68 6.27 0.82
C GLY A 222 2.30 6.19 2.22
N ASP A 223 3.56 6.52 2.33
CA ASP A 223 4.33 6.54 3.57
C ASP A 223 4.29 7.88 4.32
N SER A 224 3.32 8.72 3.97
CA SER A 224 3.21 10.06 4.57
C SER A 224 2.99 10.02 6.07
N HIS A 225 3.80 10.79 6.78
CA HIS A 225 3.66 11.08 8.20
C HIS A 225 2.50 12.05 8.46
N TYR A 226 2.15 12.25 9.73
CA TYR A 226 1.10 13.18 10.07
C TYR A 226 1.47 14.62 9.67
N SER A 227 0.54 15.26 8.96
CA SER A 227 0.63 16.65 8.55
C SER A 227 -0.72 17.36 8.71
N ASN A 228 -0.69 18.64 9.06
CA ASN A 228 -1.91 19.46 9.13
C ASN A 228 -2.56 19.67 7.74
N THR A 229 -1.86 19.32 6.66
CA THR A 229 -2.41 19.33 5.30
C THR A 229 -3.62 18.41 5.15
N TYR A 230 -3.72 17.36 5.98
CA TYR A 230 -4.89 16.48 5.99
C TYR A 230 -6.19 17.21 6.31
N VAL A 231 -6.14 18.27 7.13
CA VAL A 231 -7.32 19.10 7.41
C VAL A 231 -7.80 19.80 6.13
N LYS A 232 -6.87 20.33 5.32
CA LYS A 232 -7.18 20.91 4.01
C LYS A 232 -7.79 19.85 3.10
N HIS A 233 -7.15 18.68 2.99
CA HIS A 233 -7.64 17.60 2.14
C HIS A 233 -9.07 17.16 2.49
N GLY A 234 -9.38 17.00 3.79
CA GLY A 234 -10.72 16.63 4.26
C GLY A 234 -11.75 17.74 4.15
N ASN A 235 -11.33 19.01 4.06
CA ASN A 235 -12.25 20.13 3.82
C ASN A 235 -12.60 20.30 2.33
N GLU A 236 -11.66 19.96 1.45
CA GLU A 236 -11.78 20.17 0.00
C GLU A 236 -12.31 18.94 -0.75
N ASN A 237 -12.31 17.76 -0.11
CA ASN A 237 -12.69 16.51 -0.78
C ASN A 237 -13.60 15.67 0.11
N GLU A 238 -14.48 14.91 -0.50
CA GLU A 238 -15.19 13.83 0.16
C GLU A 238 -14.30 12.58 0.15
N ILE A 239 -14.10 11.96 1.33
CA ILE A 239 -13.24 10.80 1.52
C ILE A 239 -14.03 9.74 2.30
N ASP A 240 -14.20 8.58 1.69
CA ASP A 240 -14.95 7.48 2.31
C ASP A 240 -14.02 6.54 3.06
N VAL A 241 -12.94 6.10 2.42
CA VAL A 241 -11.96 5.19 2.99
C VAL A 241 -10.58 5.83 2.96
N THR A 242 -9.84 5.76 4.05
CA THR A 242 -8.45 6.19 4.15
C THR A 242 -7.55 4.99 4.42
N LEU A 243 -6.57 4.78 3.57
CA LEU A 243 -5.48 3.81 3.74
C LEU A 243 -4.25 4.58 4.22
N CYS A 244 -3.70 4.22 5.39
CA CYS A 244 -2.61 4.99 5.98
C CYS A 244 -1.47 4.10 6.48
N ALA A 245 -0.22 4.55 6.28
CA ALA A 245 0.96 3.86 6.78
C ALA A 245 1.05 3.99 8.31
N TYR A 246 1.22 2.87 8.99
CA TYR A 246 1.22 2.76 10.43
C TYR A 246 2.37 1.87 10.90
N GLY A 247 3.02 2.22 11.97
CA GLY A 247 3.85 1.31 12.73
C GLY A 247 5.25 1.79 13.10
N GLU A 248 5.97 0.87 13.73
CA GLU A 248 7.32 1.07 14.27
C GLU A 248 8.34 0.23 13.50
N ASN A 249 9.50 0.79 13.25
CA ASN A 249 10.63 0.09 12.64
C ASN A 249 11.97 0.69 13.05
N PRO A 250 12.75 0.05 13.93
CA PRO A 250 12.39 -1.12 14.74
C PRO A 250 11.44 -0.78 15.90
N ARG A 251 11.09 -1.77 16.71
CA ARG A 251 10.21 -1.59 17.86
C ARG A 251 10.64 -0.43 18.75
N GLY A 252 9.70 0.40 19.14
CA GLY A 252 9.93 1.61 19.95
C GLY A 252 10.33 2.84 19.13
N ILE A 253 10.51 2.71 17.82
CA ILE A 253 10.81 3.83 16.91
C ILE A 253 9.67 3.97 15.90
N THR A 254 8.90 5.03 16.03
CA THR A 254 7.80 5.32 15.09
C THR A 254 8.39 5.73 13.74
N ASP A 255 8.30 4.84 12.79
CA ASP A 255 8.73 5.07 11.41
C ASP A 255 7.61 5.71 10.58
N LYS A 256 6.37 5.32 10.84
CA LYS A 256 5.16 5.81 10.18
C LYS A 256 4.24 6.54 11.19
N LEU A 257 2.94 6.47 11.04
CA LEU A 257 1.98 7.01 12.02
C LEU A 257 1.95 6.14 13.28
N ASP A 258 1.83 6.76 14.45
CA ASP A 258 1.42 6.09 15.69
C ASP A 258 -0.12 6.01 15.79
N ASP A 259 -0.64 5.26 16.80
CA ASP A 259 -2.08 5.07 17.02
C ASP A 259 -2.86 6.39 17.10
N SER A 260 -2.28 7.36 17.80
CA SER A 260 -2.89 8.67 18.00
C SER A 260 -2.93 9.48 16.71
N GLN A 261 -1.88 9.38 15.90
CA GLN A 261 -1.78 10.07 14.61
C GLN A 261 -2.71 9.44 13.57
N VAL A 262 -2.91 8.12 13.58
CA VAL A 262 -3.93 7.46 12.75
C VAL A 262 -5.32 8.02 13.04
N LEU A 263 -5.70 8.11 14.33
CA LEU A 263 -7.00 8.66 14.69
C LEU A 263 -7.14 10.15 14.34
N ARG A 264 -6.07 10.93 14.52
CA ARG A 264 -6.05 12.35 14.12
C ARG A 264 -6.17 12.51 12.61
N MET A 265 -5.54 11.61 11.84
CA MET A 265 -5.66 11.60 10.38
C MET A 265 -7.09 11.30 9.94
N GLY A 266 -7.74 10.29 10.54
CA GLY A 266 -9.15 9.98 10.26
C GLY A 266 -10.08 11.13 10.53
N GLU A 267 -9.87 11.85 11.64
CA GLU A 267 -10.63 13.06 11.98
C GLU A 267 -10.36 14.21 11.01
N ALA A 268 -9.08 14.48 10.69
CA ALA A 268 -8.66 15.55 9.81
C ALA A 268 -9.17 15.37 8.37
N LEU A 269 -9.10 14.15 7.84
CA LEU A 269 -9.61 13.79 6.52
C LEU A 269 -11.13 13.67 6.47
N LYS A 270 -11.81 13.65 7.62
CA LYS A 270 -13.27 13.42 7.73
C LYS A 270 -13.72 12.12 7.05
N THR A 271 -12.86 11.13 7.03
CA THR A 271 -13.11 9.82 6.41
C THR A 271 -14.23 9.08 7.15
N LYS A 272 -14.84 8.07 6.52
CA LYS A 272 -15.82 7.18 7.17
C LYS A 272 -15.15 5.95 7.76
N VAL A 273 -14.13 5.45 7.08
CA VAL A 273 -13.32 4.31 7.53
C VAL A 273 -11.84 4.67 7.41
N ILE A 274 -11.04 4.35 8.44
CA ILE A 274 -9.58 4.45 8.37
C ILE A 274 -8.95 3.08 8.56
N ILE A 275 -8.07 2.71 7.66
CA ILE A 275 -7.44 1.38 7.59
C ILE A 275 -5.92 1.56 7.72
N PRO A 276 -5.34 1.17 8.86
CA PRO A 276 -3.88 1.13 9.00
C PRO A 276 -3.29 0.00 8.15
N MET A 277 -2.22 0.32 7.45
CA MET A 277 -1.45 -0.61 6.61
C MET A 277 0.05 -0.43 6.89
N HIS A 278 0.91 -1.16 6.23
CA HIS A 278 2.37 -1.09 6.32
C HIS A 278 2.98 -1.66 7.60
N TYR A 279 2.21 -1.92 8.63
CA TYR A 279 2.71 -2.52 9.86
C TYR A 279 3.11 -3.98 9.61
N ASP A 280 4.10 -4.46 10.36
CA ASP A 280 4.57 -5.85 10.31
C ASP A 280 5.01 -6.32 8.90
N ILE A 281 5.45 -5.41 8.04
CA ILE A 281 5.87 -5.73 6.67
C ILE A 281 7.29 -6.29 6.59
N TRP A 282 8.18 -5.80 7.41
CA TRP A 282 9.56 -6.25 7.53
C TRP A 282 9.74 -7.14 8.76
N THR A 283 10.71 -8.05 8.73
CA THR A 283 10.99 -8.94 9.87
C THR A 283 11.31 -8.22 11.18
N ASN A 284 11.75 -6.99 11.12
CA ASN A 284 12.06 -6.12 12.27
C ASN A 284 11.02 -5.01 12.50
N PHE A 285 9.96 -4.99 11.73
CA PHE A 285 8.84 -4.06 11.88
C PHE A 285 7.80 -4.65 12.82
N TYR A 286 7.29 -3.86 13.75
CA TYR A 286 6.30 -4.36 14.69
C TYR A 286 5.33 -3.27 15.11
N SER A 287 4.05 -3.56 15.02
CA SER A 287 2.97 -2.79 15.63
C SER A 287 1.70 -3.64 15.71
N ASP A 288 0.94 -3.47 16.76
CA ASP A 288 -0.36 -4.13 16.88
C ASP A 288 -1.48 -3.11 16.53
N PRO A 289 -2.12 -3.24 15.37
CA PRO A 289 -3.17 -2.32 14.97
C PRO A 289 -4.42 -2.37 15.88
N LYS A 290 -4.56 -3.38 16.74
CA LYS A 290 -5.62 -3.44 17.75
C LYS A 290 -5.47 -2.34 18.81
N ASP A 291 -4.28 -1.80 18.99
CA ASP A 291 -4.05 -0.64 19.87
C ASP A 291 -4.82 0.60 19.36
N ILE A 292 -4.96 0.74 18.05
CA ILE A 292 -5.78 1.80 17.43
C ILE A 292 -7.26 1.62 17.80
N LEU A 293 -7.79 0.39 17.74
CA LEU A 293 -9.17 0.10 18.13
C LEU A 293 -9.41 0.42 19.60
N ALA A 294 -8.50 -0.01 20.48
CA ALA A 294 -8.58 0.25 21.92
C ALA A 294 -8.55 1.76 22.22
N LEU A 295 -7.66 2.50 21.55
CA LEU A 295 -7.56 3.95 21.70
C LEU A 295 -8.81 4.66 21.15
N TRP A 296 -9.31 4.24 19.99
CA TRP A 296 -10.54 4.77 19.39
C TRP A 296 -11.75 4.56 20.30
N ASP A 297 -11.92 3.34 20.83
CA ASP A 297 -13.03 3.02 21.75
C ASP A 297 -13.03 3.91 22.99
N ARG A 298 -11.88 4.17 23.57
CA ARG A 298 -11.72 5.05 24.74
C ARG A 298 -12.02 6.53 24.43
N LYS A 299 -11.78 6.98 23.21
CA LYS A 299 -11.84 8.40 22.82
C LYS A 299 -13.12 8.78 22.06
N LYS A 300 -13.77 7.82 21.37
CA LYS A 300 -14.84 8.07 20.40
C LYS A 300 -15.98 8.96 20.93
N TYR A 301 -16.42 8.76 22.16
CA TYR A 301 -17.52 9.53 22.74
C TYR A 301 -17.09 10.96 23.10
N ARG A 302 -15.93 11.10 23.71
CA ARG A 302 -15.41 12.42 24.12
C ARG A 302 -15.07 13.30 22.91
N LEU A 303 -14.46 12.71 21.88
CA LEU A 303 -14.04 13.42 20.67
C LEU A 303 -15.10 13.36 19.55
N GLN A 304 -16.19 12.64 19.78
CA GLN A 304 -17.30 12.51 18.82
C GLN A 304 -16.87 12.06 17.42
N TYR A 305 -15.94 11.09 17.36
CA TYR A 305 -15.46 10.56 16.10
C TYR A 305 -16.60 10.10 15.20
N LYS A 306 -16.53 10.47 13.91
CA LYS A 306 -17.51 10.14 12.88
C LYS A 306 -17.01 9.04 11.93
N PHE A 307 -15.87 8.46 12.25
CA PHE A 307 -15.23 7.39 11.48
C PHE A 307 -14.98 6.17 12.36
N LYS A 308 -14.70 5.02 11.70
CA LYS A 308 -14.29 3.78 12.35
C LYS A 308 -12.92 3.34 11.86
N PRO A 309 -12.04 2.85 12.72
CA PRO A 309 -10.89 2.07 12.29
C PRO A 309 -11.36 0.69 11.82
N TYR A 310 -10.67 0.17 10.81
CA TYR A 310 -10.84 -1.20 10.33
C TYR A 310 -9.49 -1.90 10.27
N ILE A 311 -9.34 -3.03 10.92
CA ILE A 311 -8.11 -3.82 10.92
C ILE A 311 -8.19 -4.85 9.82
N TRP A 312 -7.38 -4.63 8.80
CA TRP A 312 -7.34 -5.47 7.61
C TRP A 312 -6.27 -6.55 7.71
N GLN A 313 -6.29 -7.50 6.77
CA GLN A 313 -5.26 -8.52 6.62
C GLN A 313 -4.80 -8.62 5.17
N VAL A 314 -3.52 -8.92 4.97
CA VAL A 314 -2.94 -9.13 3.64
C VAL A 314 -3.67 -10.28 2.94
N GLY A 315 -4.10 -10.04 1.70
CA GLY A 315 -4.92 -10.96 0.93
C GLY A 315 -6.42 -10.87 1.20
N GLY A 316 -6.83 -10.10 2.21
CA GLY A 316 -8.24 -9.89 2.51
C GLY A 316 -8.93 -8.97 1.49
N GLU A 317 -10.21 -9.22 1.26
CA GLU A 317 -11.11 -8.35 0.50
C GLU A 317 -11.84 -7.38 1.44
N PHE A 318 -12.07 -6.17 1.00
CA PHE A 318 -12.88 -5.16 1.67
C PHE A 318 -13.81 -4.52 0.65
N ASP A 319 -15.11 -4.66 0.86
CA ASP A 319 -16.14 -4.07 0.02
C ASP A 319 -16.71 -2.80 0.66
N TYR A 320 -16.59 -1.67 -0.01
CA TYR A 320 -17.24 -0.44 0.45
C TYR A 320 -18.49 -0.17 -0.40
N PRO A 321 -19.64 0.15 0.23
CA PRO A 321 -19.87 0.47 1.65
C PRO A 321 -20.28 -0.73 2.53
N GLN A 322 -20.26 -1.97 2.05
CA GLN A 322 -20.79 -3.13 2.77
C GLN A 322 -20.06 -3.40 4.10
N ASP A 323 -18.72 -3.30 4.07
CA ASP A 323 -17.86 -3.60 5.22
C ASP A 323 -17.54 -2.38 6.12
N LYS A 324 -18.06 -1.19 5.78
CA LYS A 324 -17.74 0.06 6.49
C LYS A 324 -18.04 0.04 7.99
N ASP A 325 -18.93 -0.83 8.42
CA ASP A 325 -19.35 -0.94 9.82
C ASP A 325 -18.61 -2.06 10.58
N ASN A 326 -17.81 -2.87 9.90
CA ASN A 326 -16.94 -3.86 10.49
C ASN A 326 -15.72 -3.19 11.15
N PHE A 327 -15.10 -3.88 12.12
CA PHE A 327 -13.89 -3.42 12.81
C PHE A 327 -12.65 -4.20 12.43
N GLU A 328 -12.81 -5.46 12.07
CA GLU A 328 -11.73 -6.37 11.72
C GLU A 328 -12.13 -7.21 10.51
N TYR A 329 -11.15 -7.56 9.69
CA TYR A 329 -11.32 -8.56 8.65
C TYR A 329 -11.52 -9.92 9.29
N MET A 330 -12.67 -10.51 9.04
CA MET A 330 -12.97 -11.87 9.48
C MET A 330 -12.52 -12.84 8.40
N TYR A 331 -11.40 -13.47 8.65
CA TYR A 331 -10.79 -14.38 7.70
C TYR A 331 -11.45 -15.75 7.75
N ASP A 332 -12.38 -15.99 6.86
CA ASP A 332 -13.05 -17.28 6.68
C ASP A 332 -12.33 -18.20 5.69
N ARG A 333 -11.13 -17.81 5.25
CA ARG A 333 -10.37 -18.60 4.28
C ARG A 333 -9.44 -19.58 5.00
N GLY A 334 -9.14 -20.64 4.31
CA GLY A 334 -8.30 -21.69 4.79
C GLY A 334 -9.08 -23.01 4.85
N PHE A 335 -8.60 -23.91 5.66
CA PHE A 335 -9.18 -25.24 5.71
C PHE A 335 -10.66 -25.26 6.13
N HIS A 336 -11.03 -24.38 7.04
CA HIS A 336 -12.41 -24.26 7.47
C HIS A 336 -13.35 -23.95 6.30
N ASP A 337 -12.99 -22.95 5.48
CA ASP A 337 -13.76 -22.61 4.29
C ASP A 337 -13.67 -23.67 3.19
N ALA A 338 -12.48 -24.20 2.98
CA ALA A 338 -12.25 -25.24 1.97
C ALA A 338 -13.11 -26.48 2.21
N PHE A 339 -13.36 -26.80 3.47
CA PHE A 339 -14.08 -28.02 3.86
C PHE A 339 -15.52 -27.77 4.32
N LYS A 340 -15.96 -26.53 4.39
CA LYS A 340 -17.25 -26.11 4.89
C LYS A 340 -18.44 -26.82 4.24
N ASN A 341 -18.35 -27.09 2.95
CA ASN A 341 -19.41 -27.72 2.16
C ASN A 341 -19.11 -29.17 1.76
N ASP A 342 -18.08 -29.78 2.33
CA ASP A 342 -17.70 -31.14 2.03
C ASP A 342 -17.91 -32.02 3.28
N PRO A 343 -19.12 -32.62 3.43
CA PRO A 343 -19.47 -33.43 4.60
C PRO A 343 -18.73 -34.79 4.66
N ASP A 344 -18.09 -35.18 3.57
CA ASP A 344 -17.38 -36.45 3.46
C ASP A 344 -15.91 -36.37 3.91
N LEU A 345 -15.41 -35.16 4.18
CA LEU A 345 -14.06 -35.03 4.73
C LEU A 345 -14.00 -35.43 6.20
N PRO A 346 -13.03 -36.30 6.57
CA PRO A 346 -13.04 -36.93 7.89
C PRO A 346 -12.74 -35.99 9.06
N PHE A 347 -12.13 -34.81 8.82
CA PHE A 347 -11.70 -33.92 9.89
C PHE A 347 -11.88 -32.43 9.52
N PRO A 348 -13.10 -31.98 9.19
CA PRO A 348 -13.34 -30.60 8.76
C PRO A 348 -13.05 -29.55 9.83
N GLU A 349 -13.03 -29.98 11.11
CA GLU A 349 -12.88 -29.07 12.26
C GLU A 349 -11.50 -29.14 12.93
N MET A 350 -10.59 -29.92 12.39
CA MET A 350 -9.27 -30.14 13.02
C MET A 350 -8.17 -29.21 12.51
N LEU A 351 -8.50 -28.24 11.70
CA LEU A 351 -7.51 -27.38 11.04
C LEU A 351 -7.69 -25.93 11.44
#